data_7e11fd6113bffb1d74fa7dd9200bc261
#
_entry.id   7e11fd6113bffb1d74fa7dd9200bc261
#
_cell.length_a   1.000
_cell.length_b   1.000
_cell.length_c   1.000
_cell.angle_alpha   90.00
_cell.angle_beta   90.00
_cell.angle_gamma   90.00
#
_symmetry.space_group_name_H-M   'P 1'
#
loop_
_entity.id
_entity.type
_entity.pdbx_description
1 polymer ?
#
loop_
_entity_poly.entity_id
_entity_poly.type
_entity_poly.pdbx_seq_one_letter_code
_entity_poly.pdbx_strand_id
1 'polypeptide(L)'
;MKKMISIGEALIDFIPHEKGVALRDVNNFLRVAGGSPLNVAAAVAKLGGKSQMITNLGMDEFGDHILEEVKSLGVDISKVLRTKEANTALAFVSLKEDGERDFSFYRNPSADMLLNESEIDEDVFKDEGILHFCSVSLIDAPIKEAHRKAIEFAKKHNCLISFDPNVRLPLWESKEAQRGDIRIHTTFKYS
;
A
#
# COMPACT_ATOMS: atom_id res chain seq x y z
N MET A 1 10.54 -5.75 20.61
CA MET A 1 9.53 -6.12 19.59
C MET A 1 10.11 -5.73 18.24
N LYS A 2 10.11 -6.62 17.24
CA LYS A 2 10.59 -6.31 15.87
C LYS A 2 9.75 -5.20 15.25
N LYS A 3 10.39 -4.28 14.52
CA LYS A 3 9.71 -3.18 13.81
C LYS A 3 8.98 -3.73 12.58
N MET A 4 7.73 -3.34 12.37
CA MET A 4 7.00 -3.57 11.12
C MET A 4 7.40 -2.50 10.10
N ILE A 5 7.89 -2.89 8.95
CA ILE A 5 8.22 -2.04 7.81
C ILE A 5 7.22 -2.38 6.71
N SER A 6 6.26 -1.50 6.46
CA SER A 6 5.27 -1.69 5.41
C SER A 6 5.66 -0.91 4.17
N ILE A 7 5.59 -1.52 2.99
CA ILE A 7 5.84 -0.86 1.70
C ILE A 7 4.67 -1.08 0.75
N GLY A 8 4.26 -0.04 0.05
CA GLY A 8 3.23 -0.12 -0.98
C GLY A 8 2.31 1.10 -1.01
N GLU A 9 1.08 0.89 -1.47
CA GLU A 9 0.10 1.95 -1.63
C GLU A 9 -0.40 2.52 -0.30
N ALA A 10 -0.56 3.84 -0.32
CA ALA A 10 -1.38 4.60 0.62
C ALA A 10 -2.30 5.48 -0.20
N LEU A 11 -3.59 5.44 0.08
CA LEU A 11 -4.61 6.05 -0.74
C LEU A 11 -5.80 6.54 0.09
N ILE A 12 -6.73 7.24 -0.55
CA ILE A 12 -8.02 7.57 0.04
C ILE A 12 -9.08 6.63 -0.50
N ASP A 13 -9.75 5.92 0.41
CA ASP A 13 -10.99 5.19 0.12
C ASP A 13 -12.20 6.12 0.29
N PHE A 14 -13.01 6.26 -0.76
CA PHE A 14 -14.33 6.87 -0.72
C PHE A 14 -15.39 5.78 -0.56
N ILE A 15 -15.91 5.65 0.65
CA ILE A 15 -16.87 4.61 1.03
C ILE A 15 -18.28 5.20 0.97
N PRO A 16 -19.21 4.69 0.14
CA PRO A 16 -20.56 5.21 0.05
C PRO A 16 -21.35 4.96 1.35
N HIS A 17 -22.23 5.86 1.69
CA HIS A 17 -23.22 5.64 2.76
C HIS A 17 -24.32 4.67 2.30
N GLU A 18 -24.65 4.68 1.01
CA GLU A 18 -25.68 3.87 0.39
C GLU A 18 -25.14 2.48 0.00
N LYS A 19 -25.98 1.45 0.20
CA LYS A 19 -25.71 0.08 -0.27
C LYS A 19 -26.61 -0.26 -1.45
N GLY A 20 -26.14 -1.14 -2.35
CA GLY A 20 -26.92 -1.60 -3.50
C GLY A 20 -27.12 -0.53 -4.58
N VAL A 21 -26.43 0.62 -4.47
CA VAL A 21 -26.54 1.72 -5.43
C VAL A 21 -25.31 1.70 -6.34
N ALA A 22 -25.51 1.89 -7.63
CA ALA A 22 -24.40 1.99 -8.57
C ALA A 22 -23.54 3.22 -8.25
N LEU A 23 -22.21 3.12 -8.39
CA LEU A 23 -21.28 4.18 -8.02
C LEU A 23 -21.63 5.54 -8.64
N ARG A 24 -22.13 5.56 -9.88
CA ARG A 24 -22.57 6.78 -10.59
C ARG A 24 -23.75 7.50 -9.94
N ASP A 25 -24.52 6.79 -9.12
CA ASP A 25 -25.75 7.29 -8.49
C ASP A 25 -25.54 7.58 -6.98
N VAL A 26 -24.32 7.35 -6.45
CA VAL A 26 -23.94 7.65 -5.06
C VAL A 26 -23.74 9.15 -4.89
N ASN A 27 -24.39 9.75 -3.90
CA ASN A 27 -24.29 11.18 -3.64
C ASN A 27 -23.33 11.52 -2.49
N ASN A 28 -23.11 10.60 -1.54
CA ASN A 28 -22.33 10.87 -0.34
C ASN A 28 -21.32 9.78 -0.06
N PHE A 29 -20.09 10.19 0.26
CA PHE A 29 -19.00 9.31 0.61
C PHE A 29 -18.37 9.68 1.94
N LEU A 30 -18.01 8.68 2.72
CA LEU A 30 -17.06 8.82 3.81
C LEU A 30 -15.64 8.70 3.24
N ARG A 31 -14.80 9.70 3.50
CA ARG A 31 -13.38 9.68 3.16
C ARG A 31 -12.58 9.00 4.27
N VAL A 32 -11.77 7.99 3.93
CA VAL A 32 -10.94 7.23 4.87
C VAL A 32 -9.55 7.05 4.28
N ALA A 33 -8.50 7.24 5.07
CA ALA A 33 -7.15 6.82 4.67
C ALA A 33 -7.11 5.30 4.62
N GLY A 34 -6.59 4.75 3.52
CA GLY A 34 -6.57 3.34 3.21
C GLY A 34 -5.30 2.91 2.48
N GLY A 35 -5.33 1.71 1.95
CA GLY A 35 -4.19 1.00 1.39
C GLY A 35 -3.80 -0.17 2.29
N SER A 36 -3.66 -1.38 1.70
CA SER A 36 -3.42 -2.59 2.51
C SER A 36 -2.16 -2.48 3.36
N PRO A 37 -0.98 -2.07 2.84
CA PRO A 37 0.23 -1.92 3.66
C PRO A 37 0.09 -0.82 4.71
N LEU A 38 -0.60 0.28 4.39
CA LEU A 38 -0.84 1.36 5.34
C LEU A 38 -1.70 0.90 6.51
N ASN A 39 -2.76 0.12 6.23
CA ASN A 39 -3.64 -0.43 7.25
C ASN A 39 -2.88 -1.34 8.23
N VAL A 40 -1.92 -2.14 7.73
CA VAL A 40 -1.07 -2.97 8.59
C VAL A 40 -0.15 -2.11 9.46
N ALA A 41 0.49 -1.08 8.89
CA ALA A 41 1.33 -0.16 9.65
C ALA A 41 0.54 0.54 10.77
N ALA A 42 -0.66 1.05 10.45
CA ALA A 42 -1.55 1.72 11.38
C ALA A 42 -2.05 0.76 12.49
N ALA A 43 -2.41 -0.47 12.14
CA ALA A 43 -2.86 -1.48 13.11
C ALA A 43 -1.75 -1.83 14.10
N VAL A 44 -0.52 -2.05 13.62
CA VAL A 44 0.63 -2.34 14.48
C VAL A 44 0.90 -1.18 15.44
N ALA A 45 0.87 0.07 14.96
CA ALA A 45 1.05 1.24 15.81
C ALA A 45 -0.04 1.36 16.87
N LYS A 46 -1.32 1.19 16.50
CA LYS A 46 -2.45 1.20 17.44
C LYS A 46 -2.34 0.13 18.53
N LEU A 47 -1.73 -1.01 18.23
CA LEU A 47 -1.46 -2.09 19.19
C LEU A 47 -0.19 -1.85 20.02
N GLY A 48 0.45 -0.68 19.92
CA GLY A 48 1.65 -0.31 20.67
C GLY A 48 2.95 -0.87 20.08
N GLY A 49 2.93 -1.42 18.86
CA GLY A 49 4.11 -1.87 18.14
C GLY A 49 4.83 -0.72 17.43
N LYS A 50 6.11 -0.94 17.09
CA LYS A 50 6.86 -0.03 16.21
C LYS A 50 6.50 -0.32 14.76
N SER A 51 6.06 0.68 14.02
CA SER A 51 5.79 0.56 12.58
C SER A 51 6.32 1.74 11.78
N GLN A 52 6.70 1.47 10.55
CA GLN A 52 7.18 2.47 9.59
C GLN A 52 6.53 2.22 8.24
N MET A 53 6.17 3.29 7.53
CA MET A 53 5.61 3.22 6.19
C MET A 53 6.61 3.72 5.15
N ILE A 54 6.76 2.98 4.05
CA ILE A 54 7.51 3.35 2.85
C ILE A 54 6.49 3.48 1.72
N THR A 55 6.27 4.69 1.24
CA THR A 55 5.34 4.99 0.14
C THR A 55 5.68 6.35 -0.46
N ASN A 56 5.02 6.70 -1.56
CA ASN A 56 5.06 8.03 -2.13
C ASN A 56 3.63 8.58 -2.22
N LEU A 57 3.43 9.84 -1.80
CA LEU A 57 2.15 10.54 -1.83
C LEU A 57 2.25 11.80 -2.70
N GLY A 58 1.14 12.19 -3.29
CA GLY A 58 1.05 13.45 -4.00
C GLY A 58 1.26 14.65 -3.07
N MET A 59 1.82 15.74 -3.58
CA MET A 59 1.82 17.05 -2.90
C MET A 59 0.43 17.67 -3.04
N ASP A 60 -0.58 17.03 -2.47
CA ASP A 60 -1.99 17.41 -2.51
C ASP A 60 -2.63 17.22 -1.13
N GLU A 61 -3.85 17.75 -0.96
CA GLU A 61 -4.62 17.72 0.29
C GLU A 61 -4.91 16.29 0.81
N PHE A 62 -5.00 15.31 -0.09
CA PHE A 62 -5.20 13.92 0.31
C PHE A 62 -3.92 13.30 0.85
N GLY A 63 -2.78 13.62 0.24
CA GLY A 63 -1.47 13.22 0.76
C GLY A 63 -1.20 13.82 2.13
N ASP A 64 -1.54 15.09 2.34
CA ASP A 64 -1.41 15.77 3.63
C ASP A 64 -2.29 15.10 4.69
N HIS A 65 -3.56 14.81 4.33
CA HIS A 65 -4.48 14.12 5.23
C HIS A 65 -3.95 12.73 5.66
N ILE A 66 -3.46 11.92 4.72
CA ILE A 66 -2.90 10.60 5.04
C ILE A 66 -1.71 10.74 6.00
N LEU A 67 -0.79 11.70 5.73
CA LEU A 67 0.37 11.93 6.58
C LEU A 67 -0.02 12.29 8.01
N GLU A 68 -0.95 13.23 8.17
CA GLU A 68 -1.41 13.68 9.49
C GLU A 68 -2.07 12.53 10.25
N GLU A 69 -2.95 11.76 9.59
CA GLU A 69 -3.66 10.66 10.21
C GLU A 69 -2.69 9.57 10.69
N VAL A 70 -1.81 9.06 9.81
CA VAL A 70 -0.92 7.95 10.18
C VAL A 70 0.15 8.37 11.18
N LYS A 71 0.61 9.63 11.13
CA LYS A 71 1.50 10.21 12.14
C LYS A 71 0.82 10.27 13.51
N SER A 72 -0.46 10.64 13.56
CA SER A 72 -1.24 10.70 14.80
C SER A 72 -1.42 9.33 15.45
N LEU A 73 -1.40 8.25 14.66
CA LEU A 73 -1.45 6.87 15.11
C LEU A 73 -0.10 6.32 15.60
N GLY A 74 1.00 7.09 15.44
CA GLY A 74 2.33 6.68 15.85
C GLY A 74 3.12 5.88 14.80
N VAL A 75 2.69 5.89 13.54
CA VAL A 75 3.47 5.32 12.43
C VAL A 75 4.66 6.23 12.13
N ASP A 76 5.84 5.66 11.98
CA ASP A 76 7.02 6.38 11.48
C ASP A 76 6.85 6.68 9.99
N ILE A 77 6.74 7.96 9.65
CA ILE A 77 6.56 8.49 8.30
C ILE A 77 7.85 9.02 7.67
N SER A 78 9.01 8.81 8.29
CA SER A 78 10.30 9.33 7.81
C SER A 78 10.70 8.84 6.42
N LYS A 79 10.06 7.77 5.93
CA LYS A 79 10.24 7.18 4.59
C LYS A 79 9.00 7.32 3.71
N VAL A 80 8.09 8.23 4.06
CA VAL A 80 7.01 8.64 3.17
C VAL A 80 7.51 9.79 2.31
N LEU A 81 7.58 9.56 1.01
CA LEU A 81 8.02 10.54 0.02
C LEU A 81 6.83 11.38 -0.47
N ARG A 82 7.15 12.51 -1.12
CA ARG A 82 6.15 13.41 -1.71
C ARG A 82 6.56 13.80 -3.12
N THR A 83 5.59 13.75 -4.04
CA THR A 83 5.82 14.13 -5.44
C THR A 83 4.78 15.10 -5.97
N LYS A 84 5.19 15.93 -6.94
CA LYS A 84 4.30 16.78 -7.76
C LYS A 84 3.93 16.14 -9.10
N GLU A 85 4.55 15.01 -9.43
CA GLU A 85 4.40 14.36 -10.74
C GLU A 85 3.09 13.59 -10.87
N ALA A 86 2.50 13.18 -9.76
CA ALA A 86 1.19 12.51 -9.72
C ALA A 86 0.46 12.80 -8.43
N ASN A 87 -0.86 12.68 -8.46
CA ASN A 87 -1.72 12.87 -7.30
C ASN A 87 -1.71 11.62 -6.41
N THR A 88 -2.09 11.81 -5.14
CA THR A 88 -2.40 10.73 -4.21
C THR A 88 -3.48 9.83 -4.81
N ALA A 89 -3.30 8.52 -4.69
CA ALA A 89 -4.24 7.53 -5.20
C ALA A 89 -5.61 7.64 -4.53
N LEU A 90 -6.67 7.44 -5.31
CA LEU A 90 -8.04 7.38 -4.82
C LEU A 90 -8.67 6.04 -5.20
N ALA A 91 -9.51 5.51 -4.32
CA ALA A 91 -10.37 4.37 -4.59
C ALA A 91 -11.82 4.68 -4.22
N PHE A 92 -12.74 4.46 -5.14
CA PHE A 92 -14.16 4.55 -4.87
C PHE A 92 -14.71 3.15 -4.64
N VAL A 93 -15.34 2.95 -3.51
CA VAL A 93 -15.93 1.67 -3.13
C VAL A 93 -17.39 1.65 -3.57
N SER A 94 -17.83 0.55 -4.20
CA SER A 94 -19.22 0.23 -4.41
C SER A 94 -19.61 -0.88 -3.45
N LEU A 95 -20.72 -0.72 -2.74
CA LEU A 95 -21.25 -1.72 -1.81
C LEU A 95 -22.46 -2.38 -2.44
N LYS A 96 -22.34 -3.68 -2.79
CA LYS A 96 -23.47 -4.47 -3.26
C LYS A 96 -24.47 -4.74 -2.12
N GLU A 97 -25.68 -5.17 -2.44
CA GLU A 97 -26.72 -5.48 -1.44
C GLU A 97 -26.29 -6.57 -0.46
N ASP A 98 -25.52 -7.56 -0.92
CA ASP A 98 -24.94 -8.66 -0.13
C ASP A 98 -23.73 -8.24 0.73
N GLY A 99 -23.29 -6.96 0.61
CA GLY A 99 -22.14 -6.42 1.32
C GLY A 99 -20.80 -6.67 0.62
N GLU A 100 -20.77 -7.35 -0.53
CA GLU A 100 -19.56 -7.42 -1.34
C GLU A 100 -19.12 -6.02 -1.79
N ARG A 101 -17.80 -5.82 -1.83
CA ARG A 101 -17.17 -4.56 -2.26
C ARG A 101 -16.62 -4.69 -3.66
N ASP A 102 -16.92 -3.70 -4.48
CA ASP A 102 -16.23 -3.47 -5.74
C ASP A 102 -15.46 -2.16 -5.68
N PHE A 103 -14.40 -2.02 -6.48
CA PHE A 103 -13.49 -0.87 -6.40
C PHE A 103 -13.29 -0.25 -7.78
N SER A 104 -13.38 1.07 -7.83
CA SER A 104 -12.93 1.87 -8.96
C SER A 104 -11.69 2.67 -8.54
N PHE A 105 -10.53 2.30 -9.09
CA PHE A 105 -9.26 2.92 -8.74
C PHE A 105 -8.92 4.07 -9.68
N TYR A 106 -8.51 5.20 -9.09
CA TYR A 106 -7.95 6.35 -9.79
C TYR A 106 -6.44 6.37 -9.52
N ARG A 107 -5.71 5.51 -10.25
CA ARG A 107 -4.27 5.25 -10.14
C ARG A 107 -3.65 5.11 -11.55
N ASN A 108 -3.66 6.19 -12.36
CA ASN A 108 -3.15 6.11 -13.74
C ASN A 108 -2.34 7.35 -14.17
N PRO A 109 -1.07 7.49 -13.80
CA PRO A 109 -0.45 6.95 -12.59
C PRO A 109 -0.91 7.69 -11.33
N SER A 110 -0.69 7.09 -10.16
CA SER A 110 -0.77 7.78 -8.86
C SER A 110 0.62 7.87 -8.23
N ALA A 111 0.75 8.73 -7.23
CA ALA A 111 2.03 9.03 -6.60
C ALA A 111 2.76 7.79 -6.05
N ASP A 112 2.03 6.86 -5.43
CA ASP A 112 2.58 5.61 -4.90
C ASP A 112 3.23 4.74 -5.99
N MET A 113 2.68 4.73 -7.21
CA MET A 113 3.24 3.98 -8.34
C MET A 113 4.61 4.48 -8.78
N LEU A 114 4.94 5.75 -8.48
CA LEU A 114 6.21 6.39 -8.85
C LEU A 114 7.34 6.13 -7.85
N LEU A 115 7.08 5.43 -6.74
CA LEU A 115 8.14 5.04 -5.80
C LEU A 115 9.20 4.22 -6.55
N ASN A 116 10.44 4.69 -6.54
CA ASN A 116 11.55 4.11 -7.31
C ASN A 116 12.47 3.27 -6.43
N GLU A 117 13.18 2.31 -7.02
CA GLU A 117 14.14 1.46 -6.30
C GLU A 117 15.29 2.25 -5.65
N SER A 118 15.72 3.36 -6.27
CA SER A 118 16.78 4.23 -5.74
C SER A 118 16.37 4.99 -4.47
N GLU A 119 15.09 5.04 -4.16
CA GLU A 119 14.53 5.70 -2.98
C GLU A 119 14.41 4.76 -1.78
N ILE A 120 14.73 3.46 -1.98
CA ILE A 120 14.71 2.48 -0.90
C ILE A 120 16.02 2.53 -0.13
N ASP A 121 15.93 3.00 1.12
CA ASP A 121 17.07 3.14 2.02
C ASP A 121 17.36 1.82 2.75
N GLU A 122 18.56 1.27 2.54
CA GLU A 122 19.01 0.04 3.18
C GLU A 122 19.04 0.13 4.72
N ASP A 123 19.28 1.32 5.28
CA ASP A 123 19.38 1.52 6.72
C ASP A 123 18.08 1.19 7.47
N VAL A 124 16.94 1.26 6.79
CA VAL A 124 15.63 0.88 7.34
C VAL A 124 15.58 -0.57 7.82
N PHE A 125 16.38 -1.45 7.20
CA PHE A 125 16.30 -2.91 7.38
C PHE A 125 17.36 -3.44 8.37
N LYS A 126 18.34 -2.62 8.78
CA LYS A 126 19.49 -3.06 9.61
C LYS A 126 19.09 -3.61 11.00
N ASP A 127 17.95 -3.21 11.54
CA ASP A 127 17.50 -3.58 12.90
C ASP A 127 16.62 -4.86 12.94
N GLU A 128 16.79 -5.78 12.00
CA GLU A 128 16.02 -7.04 11.94
C GLU A 128 14.50 -6.88 12.15
N GLY A 129 13.83 -6.26 11.19
CA GLY A 129 12.38 -6.02 11.22
C GLY A 129 11.53 -7.15 10.62
N ILE A 130 10.30 -6.77 10.29
CA ILE A 130 9.38 -7.54 9.45
C ILE A 130 9.04 -6.65 8.27
N LEU A 131 9.41 -7.02 7.05
CA LEU A 131 8.95 -6.34 5.83
C LEU A 131 7.59 -6.89 5.44
N HIS A 132 6.59 -6.01 5.36
CA HIS A 132 5.23 -6.35 4.92
C HIS A 132 4.88 -5.64 3.62
N PHE A 133 4.26 -6.35 2.68
CA PHE A 133 3.72 -5.82 1.43
C PHE A 133 2.56 -6.66 0.91
N CYS A 134 1.85 -6.14 -0.11
CA CYS A 134 0.75 -6.85 -0.75
C CYS A 134 0.89 -6.86 -2.29
N SER A 135 0.02 -7.60 -3.00
CA SER A 135 0.09 -7.70 -4.45
C SER A 135 -0.40 -6.43 -5.18
N VAL A 136 -1.17 -5.57 -4.54
CA VAL A 136 -1.77 -4.37 -5.15
C VAL A 136 -0.72 -3.45 -5.79
N SER A 137 0.47 -3.40 -5.19
CA SER A 137 1.60 -2.57 -5.66
C SER A 137 2.64 -3.32 -6.49
N LEU A 138 2.40 -4.60 -6.83
CA LEU A 138 3.28 -5.39 -7.72
C LEU A 138 2.92 -5.26 -9.21
N ILE A 139 2.13 -4.26 -9.57
CA ILE A 139 1.75 -3.92 -10.94
C ILE A 139 2.95 -3.39 -11.74
N ASP A 140 2.83 -3.36 -13.05
CA ASP A 140 3.90 -2.89 -13.93
C ASP A 140 4.09 -1.36 -13.84
N ALA A 141 4.87 -0.94 -12.86
CA ALA A 141 5.19 0.44 -12.53
C ALA A 141 6.49 0.49 -11.70
N PRO A 142 7.15 1.65 -11.54
CA PRO A 142 8.38 1.79 -10.75
C PRO A 142 8.33 1.17 -9.35
N ILE A 143 7.21 1.25 -8.68
CA ILE A 143 6.99 0.68 -7.34
C ILE A 143 7.29 -0.83 -7.29
N LYS A 144 7.14 -1.56 -8.38
CA LYS A 144 7.48 -3.00 -8.45
C LYS A 144 8.97 -3.25 -8.20
N GLU A 145 9.83 -2.44 -8.82
CA GLU A 145 11.28 -2.54 -8.60
C GLU A 145 11.67 -2.06 -7.20
N ALA A 146 10.97 -1.04 -6.67
CA ALA A 146 11.13 -0.64 -5.27
C ALA A 146 10.82 -1.80 -4.30
N HIS A 147 9.77 -2.60 -4.56
CA HIS A 147 9.48 -3.80 -3.76
C HIS A 147 10.58 -4.86 -3.88
N ARG A 148 11.11 -5.10 -5.08
CA ARG A 148 12.23 -6.03 -5.27
C ARG A 148 13.44 -5.60 -4.46
N LYS A 149 13.76 -4.30 -4.48
CA LYS A 149 14.88 -3.74 -3.73
C LYS A 149 14.68 -3.85 -2.23
N ALA A 150 13.48 -3.54 -1.74
CA ALA A 150 13.13 -3.70 -0.34
C ALA A 150 13.24 -5.16 0.14
N ILE A 151 12.80 -6.13 -0.68
CA ILE A 151 12.93 -7.57 -0.40
C ILE A 151 14.40 -8.01 -0.38
N GLU A 152 15.23 -7.49 -1.31
CA GLU A 152 16.68 -7.74 -1.34
C GLU A 152 17.34 -7.30 -0.02
N PHE A 153 17.09 -6.06 0.39
CA PHE A 153 17.62 -5.52 1.64
C PHE A 153 17.08 -6.25 2.87
N ALA A 154 15.79 -6.54 2.91
CA ALA A 154 15.19 -7.30 4.00
C ALA A 154 15.84 -8.68 4.18
N LYS A 155 16.09 -9.41 3.07
CA LYS A 155 16.79 -10.70 3.09
C LYS A 155 18.24 -10.55 3.55
N LYS A 156 18.97 -9.54 3.06
CA LYS A 156 20.35 -9.25 3.44
C LYS A 156 20.51 -9.02 4.94
N HIS A 157 19.50 -8.39 5.57
CA HIS A 157 19.51 -8.04 6.99
C HIS A 157 18.64 -8.97 7.86
N ASN A 158 18.35 -10.19 7.39
CA ASN A 158 17.57 -11.20 8.15
C ASN A 158 16.22 -10.72 8.66
N CYS A 159 15.57 -9.77 7.97
CA CYS A 159 14.19 -9.41 8.24
C CYS A 159 13.25 -10.56 7.87
N LEU A 160 12.19 -10.73 8.64
CA LEU A 160 11.08 -11.59 8.24
C LEU A 160 10.31 -10.95 7.09
N ILE A 161 9.78 -11.76 6.20
CA ILE A 161 8.92 -11.29 5.10
C ILE A 161 7.48 -11.69 5.40
N SER A 162 6.58 -10.72 5.36
CA SER A 162 5.13 -10.88 5.48
C SER A 162 4.48 -10.43 4.19
N PHE A 163 3.71 -11.30 3.57
CA PHE A 163 3.03 -11.02 2.31
C PHE A 163 1.54 -11.34 2.40
N ASP A 164 0.70 -10.37 2.03
CA ASP A 164 -0.73 -10.54 1.83
C ASP A 164 -1.03 -10.53 0.33
N PRO A 165 -1.53 -11.63 -0.26
CA PRO A 165 -1.93 -11.64 -1.67
C PRO A 165 -2.90 -10.54 -2.05
N ASN A 166 -3.86 -10.18 -1.19
CA ASN A 166 -4.81 -9.08 -1.34
C ASN A 166 -5.24 -8.82 -2.80
N VAL A 167 -5.71 -9.87 -3.45
CA VAL A 167 -5.96 -9.91 -4.90
C VAL A 167 -7.01 -8.89 -5.32
N ARG A 168 -6.66 -8.02 -6.28
CA ARG A 168 -7.56 -7.05 -6.91
C ARG A 168 -7.47 -7.19 -8.42
N LEU A 169 -8.25 -8.13 -8.98
CA LEU A 169 -8.21 -8.47 -10.40
C LEU A 169 -8.30 -7.26 -11.35
N PRO A 170 -9.10 -6.20 -11.09
CA PRO A 170 -9.16 -5.04 -11.96
C PRO A 170 -7.84 -4.27 -12.14
N LEU A 171 -6.84 -4.51 -11.31
CA LEU A 171 -5.51 -3.88 -11.41
C LEU A 171 -4.54 -4.64 -12.32
N TRP A 172 -4.94 -5.81 -12.82
CA TRP A 172 -4.08 -6.70 -13.59
C TRP A 172 -4.63 -6.93 -15.00
N GLU A 173 -3.75 -6.99 -15.99
CA GLU A 173 -4.14 -7.31 -17.38
C GLU A 173 -4.75 -8.73 -17.50
N SER A 174 -4.26 -9.68 -16.68
CA SER A 174 -4.79 -11.04 -16.63
C SER A 174 -4.52 -11.71 -15.28
N LYS A 175 -5.25 -12.81 -15.00
CA LYS A 175 -4.99 -13.65 -13.82
C LYS A 175 -3.62 -14.35 -13.89
N GLU A 176 -3.14 -14.62 -15.09
CA GLU A 176 -1.84 -15.24 -15.35
C GLU A 176 -0.71 -14.27 -15.04
N ALA A 177 -0.81 -13.01 -15.45
CA ALA A 177 0.15 -11.95 -15.12
C ALA A 177 0.27 -11.78 -13.61
N GLN A 178 -0.85 -11.66 -12.90
CA GLN A 178 -0.86 -11.57 -11.45
C GLN A 178 -0.17 -12.76 -10.77
N ARG A 179 -0.52 -14.00 -11.18
CA ARG A 179 0.08 -15.22 -10.61
C ARG A 179 1.58 -15.29 -10.86
N GLY A 180 2.04 -14.86 -12.04
CA GLY A 180 3.46 -14.81 -12.39
C GLY A 180 4.22 -13.86 -11.45
N ASP A 181 3.74 -12.65 -11.31
CA ASP A 181 4.38 -11.63 -10.47
C ASP A 181 4.36 -11.99 -8.97
N ILE A 182 3.24 -12.51 -8.46
CA ILE A 182 3.17 -13.00 -7.07
C ILE A 182 4.21 -14.10 -6.84
N ARG A 183 4.36 -15.07 -7.73
CA ARG A 183 5.34 -16.15 -7.60
C ARG A 183 6.78 -15.63 -7.57
N ILE A 184 7.14 -14.70 -8.43
CA ILE A 184 8.49 -14.11 -8.48
C ILE A 184 8.86 -13.45 -7.15
N HIS A 185 7.90 -12.77 -6.51
CA HIS A 185 8.15 -12.03 -5.28
C HIS A 185 8.01 -12.92 -4.02
N THR A 186 7.30 -14.04 -4.11
CA THR A 186 7.03 -14.93 -2.97
C THR A 186 7.77 -16.26 -3.02
N THR A 187 8.72 -16.45 -3.95
CA THR A 187 9.58 -17.64 -3.97
C THR A 187 10.53 -17.62 -2.77
N PHE A 188 10.03 -18.05 -1.62
CA PHE A 188 10.81 -18.26 -0.41
C PHE A 188 11.36 -19.69 -0.44
N LYS A 189 12.69 -19.83 -0.45
CA LYS A 189 13.30 -21.11 -0.06
C LYS A 189 13.10 -21.24 1.45
N TYR A 190 12.20 -22.12 1.87
CA TYR A 190 12.25 -22.63 3.23
C TYR A 190 13.56 -23.42 3.35
N SER A 191 14.49 -22.91 4.13
CA SER A 191 15.65 -23.63 4.61
C SER A 191 15.38 -24.16 5.99
#